data_90530133658993e988f2fd1df0729626
#
_entry.id   90530133658993e988f2fd1df0729626
#
_cell.length_a   1.000
_cell.length_b   1.000
_cell.length_c   1.000
_cell.angle_alpha   90.00
_cell.angle_beta   90.00
_cell.angle_gamma   90.00
#
_symmetry.space_group_name_H-M   'P 1'
#
loop_
_entity.id
_entity.type
_entity.pdbx_description
1 polymer ?
#
loop_
_entity_poly.entity_id
_entity_poly.type
_entity_poly.pdbx_seq_one_letter_code
_entity_poly.pdbx_strand_id
1 'polypeptide(L)'
;WIWQQYDHTVMGDTIQKPGGDAGVVRVHGTNKAVAASVDSSAVYCWAHPHTGGKQIVCESFRNLIAVGAKPIAITNCLNFGSPENEENMGEFVECVQGIGEASEYLKFPVVSGNVSFYNQTKDKGIKPTPTIGGVGLIMDYNKMITMDFKQIDNVILVIGKTEGHLDQTLFARNILDEKNGPPPEINLFNEKNNGETLLKLIQNDLIKSAHDVSLGGIITAIAKMCIKGKKGINLNKPKYLINEMEYFFGEDQGRYIVEVSKKDLKKVTDILDKNAVHFDELGTCLLYTSPSPRDRSI
;
A
#
# COMPACT_ATOMS: atom_id res chain seq x y z
N TRP A 1 17.46 1.71 -19.50
CA TRP A 1 18.13 3.00 -19.74
C TRP A 1 17.15 4.03 -20.33
N ILE A 2 16.17 3.63 -21.14
CA ILE A 2 15.21 4.55 -21.77
C ILE A 2 14.41 5.32 -20.74
N TRP A 3 13.73 4.63 -19.81
CA TRP A 3 12.91 5.28 -18.80
C TRP A 3 13.73 6.05 -17.75
N GLN A 4 14.92 5.56 -17.38
CA GLN A 4 15.80 6.28 -16.45
C GLN A 4 16.21 7.66 -16.97
N GLN A 5 16.47 7.75 -18.25
CA GLN A 5 16.99 8.95 -18.88
C GLN A 5 15.94 10.05 -19.03
N TYR A 6 14.69 9.69 -19.30
CA TYR A 6 13.65 10.65 -19.66
C TYR A 6 12.55 10.81 -18.61
N ASP A 7 12.25 9.77 -17.81
CA ASP A 7 11.09 9.81 -16.92
C ASP A 7 11.40 10.38 -15.53
N HIS A 8 12.47 9.93 -14.88
CA HIS A 8 12.69 10.28 -13.47
C HIS A 8 14.02 10.95 -13.16
N THR A 9 14.88 11.18 -14.14
CA THR A 9 16.16 11.89 -13.93
C THR A 9 16.21 13.26 -14.57
N VAL A 10 15.23 13.60 -15.41
CA VAL A 10 15.10 14.92 -16.02
C VAL A 10 14.93 15.96 -14.91
N MET A 11 15.68 17.08 -14.99
CA MET A 11 15.77 18.16 -14.01
C MET A 11 16.37 17.76 -12.65
N GLY A 12 16.61 16.48 -12.37
CA GLY A 12 17.30 16.01 -11.15
C GLY A 12 16.52 16.22 -9.83
N ASP A 13 15.21 16.40 -9.89
CA ASP A 13 14.38 16.67 -8.71
C ASP A 13 13.73 15.44 -8.08
N THR A 14 13.87 14.27 -8.70
CA THR A 14 13.33 13.01 -8.16
C THR A 14 14.13 12.53 -6.95
N ILE A 15 13.48 12.45 -5.79
CA ILE A 15 14.05 11.95 -4.54
C ILE A 15 13.79 10.46 -4.39
N GLN A 16 12.55 10.03 -4.59
CA GLN A 16 12.13 8.62 -4.59
C GLN A 16 11.85 8.17 -6.01
N LYS A 17 12.72 7.28 -6.51
CA LYS A 17 12.60 6.64 -7.84
C LYS A 17 11.52 5.55 -7.83
N PRO A 18 11.07 5.08 -9.00
CA PRO A 18 10.18 3.91 -9.10
C PRO A 18 10.68 2.71 -8.29
N GLY A 19 9.74 1.92 -7.75
CA GLY A 19 9.99 0.76 -6.89
C GLY A 19 9.87 1.06 -5.38
N GLY A 20 9.26 2.17 -4.99
CA GLY A 20 8.76 2.48 -3.66
C GLY A 20 7.23 2.60 -3.66
N ASP A 21 6.64 2.99 -2.53
CA ASP A 21 5.20 3.14 -2.39
C ASP A 21 4.65 4.32 -3.21
N ALA A 22 5.44 5.38 -3.36
CA ALA A 22 5.12 6.53 -4.20
C ALA A 22 6.38 7.08 -4.86
N GLY A 23 6.23 7.71 -6.02
CA GLY A 23 7.24 8.58 -6.60
C GLY A 23 7.28 9.90 -5.85
N VAL A 24 8.48 10.45 -5.56
CA VAL A 24 8.61 11.72 -4.82
C VAL A 24 9.55 12.67 -5.57
N VAL A 25 9.06 13.90 -5.82
CA VAL A 25 9.78 14.95 -6.54
C VAL A 25 9.85 16.20 -5.67
N ARG A 26 11.04 16.80 -5.58
CA ARG A 26 11.22 18.06 -4.86
C ARG A 26 10.46 19.21 -5.52
N VAL A 27 9.95 20.13 -4.70
CA VAL A 27 9.49 21.42 -5.17
C VAL A 27 10.68 22.39 -5.15
N HIS A 28 11.16 22.76 -6.33
CA HIS A 28 12.37 23.55 -6.51
C HIS A 28 12.36 24.84 -5.67
N GLY A 29 13.47 25.17 -5.05
CA GLY A 29 13.59 26.36 -4.20
C GLY A 29 12.91 26.27 -2.82
N THR A 30 12.44 25.08 -2.42
CA THR A 30 11.81 24.84 -1.12
C THR A 30 12.32 23.56 -0.47
N ASN A 31 11.95 23.30 0.80
CA ASN A 31 12.15 22.01 1.45
C ASN A 31 11.00 21.03 1.20
N LYS A 32 10.02 21.37 0.38
CA LYS A 32 8.84 20.56 0.12
C LYS A 32 9.08 19.55 -1.00
N ALA A 33 8.27 18.49 -0.99
CA ALA A 33 8.17 17.57 -2.10
C ALA A 33 6.73 17.15 -2.36
N VAL A 34 6.44 16.77 -3.60
CA VAL A 34 5.18 16.18 -4.02
C VAL A 34 5.40 14.68 -4.16
N ALA A 35 4.50 13.89 -3.57
CA ALA A 35 4.43 12.46 -3.76
C ALA A 35 3.26 12.10 -4.66
N ALA A 36 3.42 11.10 -5.51
CA ALA A 36 2.36 10.57 -6.37
C ALA A 36 2.36 9.03 -6.36
N SER A 37 1.17 8.45 -6.21
CA SER A 37 0.92 7.01 -6.33
C SER A 37 -0.09 6.74 -7.43
N VAL A 38 -0.11 5.51 -7.95
CA VAL A 38 -1.11 5.03 -8.92
C VAL A 38 -1.55 3.63 -8.51
N ASP A 39 -2.83 3.47 -8.24
CA ASP A 39 -3.38 2.26 -7.64
C ASP A 39 -4.65 1.79 -8.36
N SER A 40 -4.80 0.48 -8.54
CA SER A 40 -5.96 -0.16 -9.16
C SER A 40 -6.01 -1.64 -8.77
N SER A 41 -7.21 -2.16 -8.58
CA SER A 41 -7.45 -3.59 -8.40
C SER A 41 -8.69 -4.05 -9.17
N ALA A 42 -8.48 -4.40 -10.44
CA ALA A 42 -9.56 -4.91 -11.29
C ALA A 42 -10.21 -6.20 -10.75
N VAL A 43 -9.48 -6.97 -9.96
CA VAL A 43 -9.99 -8.21 -9.35
C VAL A 43 -10.95 -7.91 -8.22
N TYR A 44 -10.58 -7.02 -7.32
CA TYR A 44 -11.43 -6.63 -6.20
C TYR A 44 -12.67 -5.86 -6.68
N CYS A 45 -12.50 -4.96 -7.67
CA CYS A 45 -13.63 -4.25 -8.28
C CYS A 45 -14.59 -5.19 -9.00
N TRP A 46 -14.08 -6.26 -9.62
CA TRP A 46 -14.92 -7.28 -10.25
C TRP A 46 -15.64 -8.16 -9.23
N ALA A 47 -14.97 -8.55 -8.13
CA ALA A 47 -15.56 -9.39 -7.10
C ALA A 47 -16.64 -8.65 -6.29
N HIS A 48 -16.43 -7.36 -6.00
CA HIS A 48 -17.41 -6.49 -5.32
C HIS A 48 -17.12 -5.03 -5.66
N PRO A 49 -17.80 -4.44 -6.66
CA PRO A 49 -17.43 -3.15 -7.23
C PRO A 49 -17.37 -2.00 -6.20
N HIS A 50 -18.36 -1.90 -5.32
CA HIS A 50 -18.39 -0.87 -4.28
C HIS A 50 -17.23 -0.97 -3.29
N THR A 51 -16.94 -2.18 -2.79
CA THR A 51 -15.79 -2.41 -1.88
C THR A 51 -14.48 -2.19 -2.60
N GLY A 52 -14.33 -2.71 -3.82
CA GLY A 52 -13.14 -2.51 -4.65
C GLY A 52 -12.87 -1.02 -4.93
N GLY A 53 -13.93 -0.26 -5.21
CA GLY A 53 -13.84 1.20 -5.37
C GLY A 53 -13.31 1.92 -4.12
N LYS A 54 -13.72 1.49 -2.92
CA LYS A 54 -13.15 2.02 -1.66
C LYS A 54 -11.67 1.63 -1.49
N GLN A 55 -11.35 0.36 -1.77
CA GLN A 55 -10.01 -0.18 -1.55
C GLN A 55 -8.94 0.53 -2.38
N ILE A 56 -9.17 0.82 -3.64
CA ILE A 56 -8.18 1.50 -4.49
C ILE A 56 -7.88 2.94 -4.04
N VAL A 57 -8.87 3.64 -3.47
CA VAL A 57 -8.66 4.96 -2.86
C VAL A 57 -7.84 4.84 -1.59
N CYS A 58 -8.14 3.85 -0.75
CA CYS A 58 -7.41 3.60 0.48
C CYS A 58 -5.97 3.11 0.23
N GLU A 59 -5.73 2.31 -0.81
CA GLU A 59 -4.39 1.89 -1.20
C GLU A 59 -3.54 3.09 -1.60
N SER A 60 -4.09 3.97 -2.44
CA SER A 60 -3.42 5.22 -2.81
C SER A 60 -3.12 6.10 -1.58
N PHE A 61 -4.08 6.21 -0.65
CA PHE A 61 -3.88 6.91 0.61
C PHE A 61 -2.73 6.30 1.43
N ARG A 62 -2.68 4.95 1.57
CA ARG A 62 -1.62 4.25 2.29
C ARG A 62 -0.25 4.46 1.66
N ASN A 63 -0.15 4.35 0.35
CA ASN A 63 1.09 4.51 -0.39
C ASN A 63 1.71 5.90 -0.19
N LEU A 64 0.90 6.95 -0.18
CA LEU A 64 1.37 8.30 0.12
C LEU A 64 1.83 8.45 1.57
N ILE A 65 1.10 7.89 2.53
CA ILE A 65 1.48 7.89 3.95
C ILE A 65 2.80 7.16 4.16
N ALA A 66 3.01 6.01 3.50
CA ALA A 66 4.20 5.18 3.67
C ALA A 66 5.51 5.89 3.29
N VAL A 67 5.45 6.93 2.44
CA VAL A 67 6.60 7.78 2.13
C VAL A 67 6.66 9.07 2.98
N GLY A 68 5.75 9.26 3.93
CA GLY A 68 5.67 10.45 4.79
C GLY A 68 4.92 11.62 4.18
N ALA A 69 4.18 11.43 3.10
CA ALA A 69 3.37 12.45 2.48
C ALA A 69 1.96 12.52 3.12
N LYS A 70 1.47 13.74 3.32
CA LYS A 70 0.06 13.97 3.64
C LYS A 70 -0.76 13.90 2.36
N PRO A 71 -1.71 12.94 2.21
CA PRO A 71 -2.60 12.87 1.07
C PRO A 71 -3.43 14.18 0.93
N ILE A 72 -3.57 14.70 -0.27
CA ILE A 72 -4.29 15.97 -0.52
C ILE A 72 -5.38 15.89 -1.56
N ALA A 73 -5.17 15.14 -2.65
CA ALA A 73 -6.15 15.00 -3.72
C ALA A 73 -5.89 13.77 -4.58
N ILE A 74 -6.94 13.31 -5.27
CA ILE A 74 -6.84 12.24 -6.27
C ILE A 74 -7.34 12.69 -7.64
N THR A 75 -6.83 12.02 -8.66
CA THR A 75 -7.45 11.93 -10.00
C THR A 75 -7.89 10.49 -10.22
N ASN A 76 -8.94 10.28 -11.01
CA ASN A 76 -9.34 8.92 -11.38
C ASN A 76 -9.32 8.72 -12.90
N CYS A 77 -9.04 7.49 -13.32
CA CYS A 77 -9.14 7.04 -14.69
C CYS A 77 -10.03 5.79 -14.69
N LEU A 78 -11.29 5.96 -15.11
CA LEU A 78 -12.32 4.94 -15.00
C LEU A 78 -12.45 4.17 -16.31
N ASN A 79 -12.04 2.89 -16.33
CA ASN A 79 -12.06 2.06 -17.52
C ASN A 79 -13.03 0.90 -17.33
N PHE A 80 -14.09 0.86 -18.17
CA PHE A 80 -15.17 -0.13 -18.10
C PHE A 80 -15.56 -0.64 -19.50
N GLY A 81 -16.29 -1.74 -19.54
CA GLY A 81 -16.88 -2.29 -20.76
C GLY A 81 -17.96 -1.39 -21.38
N SER A 82 -18.81 -1.93 -22.23
CA SER A 82 -19.90 -1.17 -22.84
C SER A 82 -20.93 -0.71 -21.80
N PRO A 83 -21.30 0.58 -21.76
CA PRO A 83 -22.34 1.08 -20.87
C PRO A 83 -23.76 0.64 -21.28
N GLU A 84 -23.92 0.07 -22.48
CA GLU A 84 -25.16 -0.51 -22.94
C GLU A 84 -25.46 -1.88 -22.31
N ASN A 85 -24.46 -2.50 -21.70
CA ASN A 85 -24.58 -3.68 -20.87
C ASN A 85 -24.93 -3.28 -19.44
N GLU A 86 -26.05 -3.77 -18.92
CA GLU A 86 -26.56 -3.42 -17.58
C GLU A 86 -25.61 -3.83 -16.46
N GLU A 87 -24.91 -4.97 -16.60
CA GLU A 87 -23.93 -5.45 -15.62
C GLU A 87 -22.73 -4.50 -15.55
N ASN A 88 -22.14 -4.14 -16.71
CA ASN A 88 -21.03 -3.19 -16.77
C ASN A 88 -21.41 -1.82 -16.17
N MET A 89 -22.66 -1.39 -16.41
CA MET A 89 -23.14 -0.12 -15.88
C MET A 89 -23.40 -0.18 -14.38
N GLY A 90 -23.86 -1.32 -13.86
CA GLY A 90 -23.96 -1.59 -12.42
C GLY A 90 -22.59 -1.56 -11.74
N GLU A 91 -21.60 -2.26 -12.29
CA GLU A 91 -20.21 -2.24 -11.80
C GLU A 91 -19.61 -0.82 -11.77
N PHE A 92 -19.87 -0.03 -12.83
CA PHE A 92 -19.42 1.37 -12.89
C PHE A 92 -20.04 2.22 -11.76
N VAL A 93 -21.36 2.15 -11.59
CA VAL A 93 -22.07 2.93 -10.58
C VAL A 93 -21.60 2.58 -9.18
N GLU A 94 -21.49 1.30 -8.86
CA GLU A 94 -21.02 0.85 -7.54
C GLU A 94 -19.57 1.22 -7.28
N CYS A 95 -18.67 1.08 -8.27
CA CYS A 95 -17.28 1.54 -8.14
C CYS A 95 -17.21 3.04 -7.84
N VAL A 96 -17.97 3.86 -8.57
CA VAL A 96 -17.98 5.32 -8.36
C VAL A 96 -18.53 5.69 -6.98
N GLN A 97 -19.57 5.00 -6.52
CA GLN A 97 -20.09 5.20 -5.16
C GLN A 97 -19.04 4.85 -4.09
N GLY A 98 -18.35 3.72 -4.22
CA GLY A 98 -17.27 3.31 -3.32
C GLY A 98 -16.11 4.31 -3.31
N ILE A 99 -15.67 4.79 -4.48
CA ILE A 99 -14.64 5.84 -4.61
C ILE A 99 -15.11 7.12 -3.89
N GLY A 100 -16.34 7.55 -4.11
CA GLY A 100 -16.92 8.74 -3.48
C GLY A 100 -16.93 8.64 -1.96
N GLU A 101 -17.43 7.52 -1.40
CA GLU A 101 -17.49 7.27 0.04
C GLU A 101 -16.09 7.33 0.69
N ALA A 102 -15.11 6.63 0.11
CA ALA A 102 -13.73 6.64 0.64
C ALA A 102 -13.09 8.02 0.53
N SER A 103 -13.26 8.71 -0.60
CA SER A 103 -12.71 10.05 -0.83
C SER A 103 -13.27 11.07 0.17
N GLU A 104 -14.57 11.03 0.45
CA GLU A 104 -15.21 11.91 1.42
C GLU A 104 -14.72 11.62 2.84
N TYR A 105 -14.70 10.34 3.24
CA TYR A 105 -14.30 9.94 4.58
C TYR A 105 -12.85 10.29 4.88
N LEU A 106 -11.94 9.99 3.95
CA LEU A 106 -10.51 10.22 4.09
C LEU A 106 -10.12 11.71 3.89
N LYS A 107 -11.05 12.57 3.46
CA LYS A 107 -10.75 13.94 3.05
C LYS A 107 -9.71 14.00 1.92
N PHE A 108 -9.89 13.11 0.97
CA PHE A 108 -8.98 12.89 -0.16
C PHE A 108 -9.76 13.08 -1.46
N PRO A 109 -10.11 14.37 -1.80
CA PRO A 109 -11.09 14.69 -2.83
C PRO A 109 -10.62 14.36 -4.24
N VAL A 110 -11.58 13.95 -5.07
CA VAL A 110 -11.40 13.81 -6.53
C VAL A 110 -11.39 15.21 -7.15
N VAL A 111 -10.29 15.63 -7.74
CA VAL A 111 -10.15 16.97 -8.37
C VAL A 111 -10.06 16.91 -9.88
N SER A 112 -9.86 15.74 -10.44
CA SER A 112 -9.74 15.50 -11.88
C SER A 112 -10.06 14.04 -12.20
N GLY A 113 -10.28 13.72 -13.46
CA GLY A 113 -10.43 12.34 -13.91
C GLY A 113 -10.95 12.24 -15.33
N ASN A 114 -11.07 10.99 -15.78
CA ASN A 114 -11.72 10.66 -17.04
C ASN A 114 -12.47 9.34 -16.94
N VAL A 115 -13.41 9.14 -17.85
CA VAL A 115 -14.12 7.88 -18.04
C VAL A 115 -13.87 7.38 -19.45
N SER A 116 -13.54 6.09 -19.56
CA SER A 116 -13.39 5.36 -20.82
C SER A 116 -14.33 4.16 -20.81
N PHE A 117 -15.28 4.15 -21.70
CA PHE A 117 -16.20 3.04 -21.93
C PHE A 117 -15.85 2.27 -23.21
N TYR A 118 -16.59 1.19 -23.48
CA TYR A 118 -16.40 0.30 -24.62
C TYR A 118 -15.02 -0.36 -24.68
N ASN A 119 -14.37 -0.53 -23.50
CA ASN A 119 -13.13 -1.29 -23.41
C ASN A 119 -13.45 -2.78 -23.49
N GLN A 120 -13.52 -3.31 -24.70
CA GLN A 120 -13.94 -4.69 -24.94
C GLN A 120 -13.37 -5.26 -26.23
N THR A 121 -13.31 -6.57 -26.29
CA THR A 121 -12.97 -7.33 -27.51
C THR A 121 -14.17 -8.16 -27.89
N LYS A 122 -14.81 -7.84 -29.01
CA LYS A 122 -16.12 -8.37 -29.41
C LYS A 122 -17.14 -8.08 -28.29
N ASP A 123 -17.82 -9.12 -27.78
CA ASP A 123 -18.84 -9.00 -26.74
C ASP A 123 -18.28 -9.14 -25.31
N LYS A 124 -16.96 -9.29 -25.15
CA LYS A 124 -16.32 -9.45 -23.83
C LYS A 124 -15.70 -8.15 -23.39
N GLY A 125 -16.30 -7.51 -22.38
CA GLY A 125 -15.72 -6.36 -21.68
C GLY A 125 -14.50 -6.72 -20.85
N ILE A 126 -13.68 -5.71 -20.55
CA ILE A 126 -12.65 -5.82 -19.51
C ILE A 126 -13.31 -5.92 -18.13
N LYS A 127 -12.58 -6.42 -17.14
CA LYS A 127 -13.00 -6.26 -15.74
C LYS A 127 -13.07 -4.77 -15.39
N PRO A 128 -13.94 -4.37 -14.44
CA PRO A 128 -13.97 -3.00 -13.97
C PRO A 128 -12.57 -2.58 -13.50
N THR A 129 -12.01 -1.57 -14.13
CA THR A 129 -10.62 -1.14 -13.90
C THR A 129 -10.57 0.37 -13.63
N PRO A 130 -11.20 0.84 -12.54
CA PRO A 130 -10.95 2.19 -12.06
C PRO A 130 -9.51 2.27 -11.53
N THR A 131 -8.81 3.34 -11.88
CA THR A 131 -7.43 3.61 -11.45
C THR A 131 -7.39 4.95 -10.74
N ILE A 132 -6.78 5.00 -9.58
CA ILE A 132 -6.63 6.21 -8.76
C ILE A 132 -5.19 6.71 -8.85
N GLY A 133 -5.02 7.98 -9.21
CA GLY A 133 -3.76 8.68 -9.08
C GLY A 133 -3.80 9.58 -7.84
N GLY A 134 -3.08 9.23 -6.79
CA GLY A 134 -3.03 10.02 -5.55
C GLY A 134 -1.89 11.02 -5.55
N VAL A 135 -2.14 12.19 -4.99
CA VAL A 135 -1.13 13.24 -4.77
C VAL A 135 -1.05 13.59 -3.29
N GLY A 136 0.16 13.63 -2.77
CA GLY A 136 0.46 13.99 -1.40
C GLY A 136 1.54 15.05 -1.28
N LEU A 137 1.58 15.75 -0.16
CA LEU A 137 2.56 16.79 0.12
C LEU A 137 3.45 16.39 1.30
N ILE A 138 4.75 16.48 1.11
CA ILE A 138 5.78 16.39 2.14
C ILE A 138 6.26 17.80 2.43
N MET A 139 6.12 18.26 3.68
CA MET A 139 6.49 19.61 4.09
C MET A 139 8.00 19.81 4.25
N ASP A 140 8.70 18.73 4.59
CA ASP A 140 10.17 18.65 4.68
C ASP A 140 10.63 17.33 4.09
N TYR A 141 11.21 17.35 2.91
CA TYR A 141 11.65 16.13 2.23
C TYR A 141 12.78 15.37 2.96
N ASN A 142 13.48 16.00 3.90
CA ASN A 142 14.46 15.32 4.73
C ASN A 142 13.80 14.33 5.70
N LYS A 143 12.49 14.44 5.94
CA LYS A 143 11.68 13.51 6.74
C LYS A 143 10.99 12.44 5.92
N MET A 144 11.21 12.41 4.61
CA MET A 144 10.75 11.32 3.77
C MET A 144 11.41 10.01 4.18
N ILE A 145 10.64 8.94 4.19
CA ILE A 145 11.15 7.59 4.43
C ILE A 145 10.92 6.70 3.21
N THR A 146 11.60 5.58 3.18
CA THR A 146 11.52 4.58 2.11
C THR A 146 11.26 3.20 2.68
N MET A 147 10.82 2.26 1.86
CA MET A 147 10.44 0.92 2.30
C MET A 147 11.62 0.04 2.75
N ASP A 148 12.85 0.30 2.27
CA ASP A 148 14.00 -0.55 2.53
C ASP A 148 14.39 -0.57 4.02
N PHE A 149 14.61 -1.74 4.60
CA PHE A 149 15.12 -1.88 5.97
C PHE A 149 16.49 -1.21 6.11
N LYS A 150 16.65 -0.41 7.16
CA LYS A 150 17.82 0.46 7.36
C LYS A 150 18.89 -0.16 8.26
N GLN A 151 18.51 -0.76 9.38
CA GLN A 151 19.46 -1.14 10.40
C GLN A 151 19.16 -2.52 11.01
N ILE A 152 20.21 -3.32 11.17
CA ILE A 152 20.13 -4.58 11.91
C ILE A 152 19.70 -4.34 13.36
N ASP A 153 19.07 -5.35 13.96
CA ASP A 153 18.53 -5.32 15.34
C ASP A 153 17.36 -4.36 15.58
N ASN A 154 16.95 -3.56 14.59
CA ASN A 154 15.71 -2.83 14.69
C ASN A 154 14.50 -3.77 14.73
N VAL A 155 13.45 -3.35 15.43
CA VAL A 155 12.20 -4.10 15.56
C VAL A 155 11.30 -3.78 14.39
N ILE A 156 10.66 -4.81 13.85
CA ILE A 156 9.70 -4.71 12.77
C ILE A 156 8.30 -4.94 13.32
N LEU A 157 7.43 -3.96 13.13
CA LEU A 157 6.03 -4.04 13.52
C LEU A 157 5.13 -4.09 12.28
N VAL A 158 4.00 -4.78 12.38
CA VAL A 158 2.83 -4.54 11.52
C VAL A 158 1.86 -3.65 12.30
N ILE A 159 1.46 -2.55 11.69
CA ILE A 159 0.40 -1.65 12.16
C ILE A 159 -0.87 -2.05 11.43
N GLY A 160 -2.00 -2.12 12.15
CA GLY A 160 -3.28 -2.60 11.65
C GLY A 160 -3.53 -4.07 11.98
N LYS A 161 -4.80 -4.44 12.05
CA LYS A 161 -5.24 -5.78 12.43
C LYS A 161 -5.07 -6.76 11.27
N THR A 162 -4.56 -7.95 11.54
CA THR A 162 -4.51 -9.08 10.59
C THR A 162 -5.65 -10.04 10.93
N GLU A 163 -6.56 -10.24 9.98
CA GLU A 163 -7.72 -11.13 10.10
C GLU A 163 -7.57 -12.39 9.24
N GLY A 164 -6.62 -12.38 8.30
CA GLY A 164 -6.23 -13.53 7.50
C GLY A 164 -7.13 -13.77 6.29
N HIS A 165 -7.67 -12.72 5.69
CA HIS A 165 -8.52 -12.83 4.52
C HIS A 165 -7.76 -13.34 3.29
N LEU A 166 -8.17 -14.50 2.75
CA LEU A 166 -7.50 -15.13 1.61
C LEU A 166 -8.28 -15.02 0.28
N ASP A 167 -9.60 -14.80 0.30
CA ASP A 167 -10.39 -14.73 -0.93
C ASP A 167 -9.90 -13.61 -1.86
N GLN A 168 -9.83 -13.90 -3.17
CA GLN A 168 -9.33 -13.00 -4.21
C GLN A 168 -7.84 -12.59 -4.09
N THR A 169 -7.11 -13.05 -3.06
CA THR A 169 -5.68 -12.74 -2.90
C THR A 169 -4.82 -13.35 -4.01
N LEU A 170 -3.60 -12.85 -4.17
CA LEU A 170 -2.62 -13.45 -5.08
C LEU A 170 -2.32 -14.90 -4.72
N PHE A 171 -2.29 -15.23 -3.41
CA PHE A 171 -2.04 -16.59 -2.93
C PHE A 171 -3.17 -17.54 -3.34
N ALA A 172 -4.42 -17.18 -3.04
CA ALA A 172 -5.57 -18.00 -3.41
C ALA A 172 -5.64 -18.24 -4.93
N ARG A 173 -5.48 -17.17 -5.71
CA ARG A 173 -5.63 -17.23 -7.17
C ARG A 173 -4.48 -17.93 -7.90
N ASN A 174 -3.25 -17.78 -7.44
CA ASN A 174 -2.07 -18.26 -8.16
C ASN A 174 -1.51 -19.56 -7.59
N ILE A 175 -1.75 -19.85 -6.32
CA ILE A 175 -1.23 -21.04 -5.64
C ILE A 175 -2.33 -22.08 -5.41
N LEU A 176 -3.51 -21.64 -4.96
CA LEU A 176 -4.64 -22.55 -4.70
C LEU A 176 -5.58 -22.70 -5.92
N ASP A 177 -5.43 -21.88 -6.96
CA ASP A 177 -6.32 -21.74 -8.13
C ASP A 177 -7.78 -21.42 -7.74
N GLU A 178 -7.97 -20.76 -6.61
CA GLU A 178 -9.26 -20.29 -6.09
C GLU A 178 -9.48 -18.82 -6.50
N LYS A 179 -10.61 -18.58 -7.22
CA LYS A 179 -10.91 -17.26 -7.81
C LYS A 179 -12.27 -16.72 -7.37
N ASN A 180 -12.84 -17.31 -6.34
CA ASN A 180 -14.16 -16.99 -5.80
C ASN A 180 -14.04 -16.25 -4.47
N GLY A 181 -15.19 -15.81 -3.96
CA GLY A 181 -15.30 -15.12 -2.69
C GLY A 181 -15.22 -13.59 -2.81
N PRO A 182 -15.53 -12.88 -1.74
CA PRO A 182 -15.49 -11.42 -1.68
C PRO A 182 -14.05 -10.92 -1.60
N PRO A 183 -13.77 -9.65 -1.97
CA PRO A 183 -12.50 -9.01 -1.62
C PRO A 183 -12.43 -8.78 -0.10
N PRO A 184 -11.22 -8.51 0.47
CA PRO A 184 -11.11 -8.20 1.89
C PRO A 184 -11.99 -7.00 2.27
N GLU A 185 -12.59 -7.06 3.45
CA GLU A 185 -13.39 -5.94 3.96
C GLU A 185 -12.52 -4.71 4.22
N ILE A 186 -13.13 -3.53 4.12
CA ILE A 186 -12.45 -2.27 4.36
C ILE A 186 -13.16 -1.46 5.43
N ASN A 187 -12.42 -1.07 6.45
CA ASN A 187 -12.88 -0.18 7.49
C ASN A 187 -12.22 1.19 7.34
N LEU A 188 -12.96 2.17 6.84
CA LEU A 188 -12.46 3.51 6.56
C LEU A 188 -11.95 4.24 7.82
N PHE A 189 -12.52 3.94 8.99
CA PHE A 189 -12.02 4.49 10.25
C PHE A 189 -10.61 3.97 10.55
N ASN A 190 -10.39 2.67 10.42
CA ASN A 190 -9.07 2.06 10.65
C ASN A 190 -8.05 2.55 9.61
N GLU A 191 -8.45 2.63 8.34
CA GLU A 191 -7.59 3.18 7.26
C GLU A 191 -7.08 4.57 7.63
N LYS A 192 -7.99 5.46 7.98
CA LYS A 192 -7.65 6.83 8.37
C LYS A 192 -6.83 6.92 9.64
N ASN A 193 -7.27 6.23 10.69
CA ASN A 193 -6.63 6.30 12.01
C ASN A 193 -5.21 5.72 11.98
N ASN A 194 -5.03 4.56 11.34
CA ASN A 194 -3.72 3.93 11.20
C ASN A 194 -2.78 4.81 10.37
N GLY A 195 -3.25 5.32 9.23
CA GLY A 195 -2.48 6.20 8.36
C GLY A 195 -2.08 7.52 9.03
N GLU A 196 -3.03 8.25 9.62
CA GLU A 196 -2.75 9.52 10.30
C GLU A 196 -1.80 9.34 11.50
N THR A 197 -1.93 8.21 12.23
CA THR A 197 -1.02 7.90 13.34
C THR A 197 0.36 7.59 12.83
N LEU A 198 0.50 6.76 11.78
CA LEU A 198 1.79 6.48 11.15
C LEU A 198 2.44 7.75 10.60
N LEU A 199 1.70 8.62 9.93
CA LEU A 199 2.23 9.88 9.42
C LEU A 199 2.82 10.75 10.54
N LYS A 200 2.13 10.84 11.69
CA LYS A 200 2.64 11.55 12.87
C LYS A 200 3.93 10.93 13.40
N LEU A 201 4.02 9.60 13.45
CA LEU A 201 5.23 8.88 13.87
C LEU A 201 6.40 9.17 12.93
N ILE A 202 6.17 9.17 11.60
CA ILE A 202 7.18 9.51 10.58
C ILE A 202 7.65 10.96 10.76
N GLN A 203 6.74 11.91 10.88
CA GLN A 203 7.04 13.33 11.04
C GLN A 203 7.85 13.63 12.33
N ASN A 204 7.76 12.77 13.34
CA ASN A 204 8.54 12.86 14.57
C ASN A 204 9.81 12.01 14.58
N ASP A 205 10.26 11.52 13.41
CA ASP A 205 11.51 10.75 13.20
C ASP A 205 11.57 9.40 13.97
N LEU A 206 10.40 8.87 14.37
CA LEU A 206 10.27 7.65 15.16
C LEU A 206 10.27 6.37 14.32
N ILE A 207 9.99 6.47 13.02
CA ILE A 207 9.97 5.37 12.05
C ILE A 207 11.18 5.47 11.13
N LYS A 208 11.83 4.35 10.85
CA LYS A 208 13.03 4.29 9.99
C LYS A 208 12.70 3.89 8.55
N SER A 209 11.77 2.99 8.38
CA SER A 209 11.18 2.62 7.08
C SER A 209 9.72 2.22 7.24
N ALA A 210 8.94 2.40 6.18
CA ALA A 210 7.56 1.95 6.12
C ALA A 210 7.23 1.44 4.72
N HIS A 211 6.28 0.49 4.65
CA HIS A 211 5.69 -0.02 3.43
C HIS A 211 4.25 -0.41 3.71
N ASP A 212 3.34 -0.16 2.77
CA ASP A 212 1.97 -0.65 2.89
C ASP A 212 1.91 -2.18 2.74
N VAL A 213 0.88 -2.80 3.32
CA VAL A 213 0.58 -4.21 3.10
C VAL A 213 -0.59 -4.29 2.14
N SER A 214 -0.32 -4.72 0.93
CA SER A 214 -1.30 -4.88 -0.16
C SER A 214 -1.19 -6.27 -0.79
N LEU A 215 -1.09 -6.38 -2.10
CA LEU A 215 -1.05 -7.65 -2.83
C LEU A 215 0.06 -8.61 -2.32
N GLY A 216 -0.33 -9.84 -2.01
CA GLY A 216 0.53 -10.89 -1.49
C GLY A 216 0.78 -10.83 0.02
N GLY A 217 0.11 -9.92 0.74
CA GLY A 217 0.11 -9.85 2.19
C GLY A 217 1.43 -9.46 2.84
N ILE A 218 1.55 -9.73 4.13
CA ILE A 218 2.69 -9.39 4.98
C ILE A 218 4.00 -9.95 4.42
N ILE A 219 4.01 -11.21 3.97
CA ILE A 219 5.25 -11.86 3.54
C ILE A 219 5.83 -11.21 2.28
N THR A 220 4.98 -10.80 1.34
CA THR A 220 5.41 -10.11 0.12
C THR A 220 5.95 -8.71 0.44
N ALA A 221 5.29 -7.98 1.33
CA ALA A 221 5.75 -6.67 1.77
C ALA A 221 7.11 -6.77 2.47
N ILE A 222 7.28 -7.71 3.40
CA ILE A 222 8.57 -7.99 4.05
C ILE A 222 9.65 -8.35 3.03
N ALA A 223 9.35 -9.24 2.08
CA ALA A 223 10.32 -9.65 1.06
C ALA A 223 10.83 -8.45 0.24
N LYS A 224 9.94 -7.56 -0.18
CA LYS A 224 10.29 -6.31 -0.87
C LYS A 224 11.22 -5.42 -0.03
N MET A 225 10.88 -5.24 1.26
CA MET A 225 11.67 -4.43 2.20
C MET A 225 13.06 -5.04 2.44
N CYS A 226 13.15 -6.36 2.58
CA CYS A 226 14.40 -7.10 2.71
C CYS A 226 15.29 -6.97 1.47
N ILE A 227 14.72 -7.24 0.28
CA ILE A 227 15.45 -7.19 -1.00
C ILE A 227 16.00 -5.78 -1.22
N LYS A 228 15.17 -4.76 -1.04
CA LYS A 228 15.56 -3.37 -1.26
C LYS A 228 16.59 -2.88 -0.24
N GLY A 229 16.46 -3.30 1.02
CA GLY A 229 17.38 -2.97 2.10
C GLY A 229 18.64 -3.84 2.14
N LYS A 230 18.71 -4.93 1.36
CA LYS A 230 19.78 -5.94 1.44
C LYS A 230 19.96 -6.47 2.85
N LYS A 231 18.87 -6.78 3.49
CA LYS A 231 18.79 -7.25 4.88
C LYS A 231 17.83 -8.42 5.00
N GLY A 232 17.90 -9.13 6.10
CA GLY A 232 17.01 -10.19 6.48
C GLY A 232 16.09 -9.80 7.62
N ILE A 233 15.23 -10.72 7.98
CA ILE A 233 14.37 -10.62 9.14
C ILE A 233 14.29 -11.97 9.85
N ASN A 234 14.33 -11.95 11.17
CA ASN A 234 13.93 -13.08 12.00
C ASN A 234 12.46 -12.86 12.39
N LEU A 235 11.57 -13.67 11.82
CA LEU A 235 10.13 -13.55 12.04
C LEU A 235 9.72 -14.27 13.32
N ASN A 236 8.91 -13.60 14.12
CA ASN A 236 8.19 -14.19 15.24
C ASN A 236 7.02 -15.03 14.73
N LYS A 237 6.64 -16.08 15.46
CA LYS A 237 5.38 -16.78 15.19
C LYS A 237 4.21 -15.85 15.51
N PRO A 238 3.13 -15.90 14.69
CA PRO A 238 1.90 -15.18 15.01
C PRO A 238 1.38 -15.54 16.41
N LYS A 239 0.95 -14.54 17.15
CA LYS A 239 0.40 -14.72 18.51
C LYS A 239 -1.07 -15.18 18.53
N TYR A 240 -1.73 -15.14 17.38
CA TYR A 240 -3.14 -15.45 17.23
C TYR A 240 -3.37 -16.86 16.72
N LEU A 241 -4.58 -17.40 16.97
CA LEU A 241 -5.06 -18.69 16.48
C LEU A 241 -5.44 -18.65 14.98
N ILE A 242 -4.73 -17.84 14.19
CA ILE A 242 -4.87 -17.77 12.74
C ILE A 242 -3.87 -18.74 12.13
N ASN A 243 -4.25 -19.42 11.04
CA ASN A 243 -3.35 -20.22 10.24
C ASN A 243 -2.17 -19.35 9.73
N GLU A 244 -0.96 -19.89 9.72
CA GLU A 244 0.23 -19.15 9.26
C GLU A 244 0.08 -18.65 7.82
N MET A 245 -0.58 -19.40 6.93
CA MET A 245 -0.85 -18.98 5.55
C MET A 245 -1.80 -17.77 5.51
N GLU A 246 -2.87 -17.82 6.29
CA GLU A 246 -3.82 -16.70 6.41
C GLU A 246 -3.13 -15.45 6.97
N TYR A 247 -2.28 -15.62 7.98
CA TYR A 247 -1.56 -14.51 8.58
C TYR A 247 -0.59 -13.83 7.62
N PHE A 248 0.24 -14.63 6.91
CA PHE A 248 1.30 -14.09 6.07
C PHE A 248 0.84 -13.70 4.67
N PHE A 249 -0.14 -14.39 4.09
CA PHE A 249 -0.60 -14.17 2.73
C PHE A 249 -1.96 -13.48 2.64
N GLY A 250 -2.66 -13.30 3.76
CA GLY A 250 -3.90 -12.53 3.81
C GLY A 250 -3.68 -11.09 3.36
N GLU A 251 -4.62 -10.57 2.57
CA GLU A 251 -4.55 -9.20 2.00
C GLU A 251 -5.50 -8.24 2.73
N ASP A 252 -5.63 -8.41 4.06
CA ASP A 252 -6.41 -7.48 4.89
C ASP A 252 -5.95 -6.05 4.69
N GLN A 253 -6.88 -5.11 4.73
CA GLN A 253 -6.66 -3.70 4.43
C GLN A 253 -6.19 -2.89 5.65
N GLY A 254 -5.74 -1.66 5.44
CA GLY A 254 -5.37 -0.72 6.50
C GLY A 254 -4.08 -1.06 7.26
N ARG A 255 -3.17 -1.81 6.65
CA ARG A 255 -1.96 -2.29 7.31
C ARG A 255 -0.67 -1.69 6.72
N TYR A 256 0.33 -1.54 7.60
CA TYR A 256 1.68 -1.11 7.24
C TYR A 256 2.73 -1.95 7.96
N ILE A 257 3.86 -2.22 7.31
CA ILE A 257 5.06 -2.72 7.98
C ILE A 257 5.98 -1.54 8.24
N VAL A 258 6.48 -1.44 9.46
CA VAL A 258 7.37 -0.35 9.87
C VAL A 258 8.59 -0.88 10.61
N GLU A 259 9.72 -0.21 10.40
CA GLU A 259 10.96 -0.44 11.12
C GLU A 259 11.13 0.62 12.21
N VAL A 260 11.35 0.17 13.44
CA VAL A 260 11.49 1.02 14.64
C VAL A 260 12.79 0.70 15.35
N SER A 261 13.54 1.72 15.75
CA SER A 261 14.75 1.50 16.57
C SER A 261 14.37 0.97 17.96
N LYS A 262 15.18 0.08 18.54
CA LYS A 262 14.92 -0.45 19.90
C LYS A 262 14.72 0.65 20.94
N LYS A 263 15.44 1.76 20.83
CA LYS A 263 15.33 2.89 21.77
C LYS A 263 13.99 3.64 21.67
N ASP A 264 13.39 3.67 20.47
CA ASP A 264 12.16 4.40 20.22
C ASP A 264 10.91 3.49 20.34
N LEU A 265 11.11 2.16 20.44
CA LEU A 265 10.02 1.17 20.42
C LEU A 265 8.94 1.48 21.44
N LYS A 266 9.32 1.71 22.71
CA LYS A 266 8.34 2.00 23.76
C LYS A 266 7.53 3.26 23.46
N LYS A 267 8.18 4.31 22.97
CA LYS A 267 7.49 5.56 22.58
C LYS A 267 6.53 5.34 21.42
N VAL A 268 6.91 4.53 20.43
CA VAL A 268 6.07 4.20 19.28
C VAL A 268 4.83 3.41 19.73
N THR A 269 5.02 2.35 20.51
CA THR A 269 3.91 1.51 20.99
C THR A 269 2.95 2.29 21.89
N ASP A 270 3.44 3.16 22.79
CA ASP A 270 2.60 4.01 23.60
C ASP A 270 1.74 5.00 22.77
N ILE A 271 2.27 5.48 21.64
CA ILE A 271 1.51 6.35 20.72
C ILE A 271 0.46 5.53 19.96
N LEU A 272 0.78 4.32 19.49
CA LEU A 272 -0.16 3.43 18.84
C LEU A 272 -1.32 3.06 19.78
N ASP A 273 -1.02 2.62 21.02
CA ASP A 273 -2.00 2.30 22.04
C ASP A 273 -2.90 3.49 22.38
N LYS A 274 -2.32 4.68 22.56
CA LYS A 274 -3.08 5.92 22.87
C LYS A 274 -4.07 6.28 21.76
N ASN A 275 -3.74 5.96 20.51
CA ASN A 275 -4.62 6.21 19.37
C ASN A 275 -5.50 5.00 19.02
N ALA A 276 -5.53 3.96 19.85
CA ALA A 276 -6.26 2.70 19.61
C ALA A 276 -5.93 2.08 18.25
N VAL A 277 -4.66 2.14 17.86
CA VAL A 277 -4.13 1.52 16.65
C VAL A 277 -3.53 0.16 17.00
N HIS A 278 -4.09 -0.89 16.41
CA HIS A 278 -3.56 -2.24 16.60
C HIS A 278 -2.19 -2.41 15.98
N PHE A 279 -1.31 -3.17 16.63
CA PHE A 279 0.00 -3.53 16.08
C PHE A 279 0.49 -4.87 16.62
N ASP A 280 1.34 -5.53 15.85
CA ASP A 280 2.05 -6.74 16.26
C ASP A 280 3.55 -6.60 15.98
N GLU A 281 4.37 -7.21 16.83
CA GLU A 281 5.79 -7.34 16.59
C GLU A 281 6.05 -8.54 15.67
N LEU A 282 6.43 -8.26 14.43
CA LEU A 282 6.73 -9.26 13.41
C LEU A 282 8.10 -9.92 13.60
N GLY A 283 9.04 -9.21 14.19
CA GLY A 283 10.40 -9.73 14.38
C GLY A 283 11.48 -8.66 14.41
N THR A 284 12.71 -9.06 14.10
CA THR A 284 13.89 -8.19 14.13
C THR A 284 14.67 -8.26 12.83
N CYS A 285 15.20 -7.11 12.42
CA CYS A 285 16.01 -6.99 11.21
C CYS A 285 17.38 -7.69 11.40
N LEU A 286 17.82 -8.44 10.38
CA LEU A 286 19.09 -9.15 10.35
C LEU A 286 20.04 -8.60 9.29
N LEU A 287 21.33 -8.87 9.44
CA LEU A 287 22.35 -8.49 8.45
C LEU A 287 22.18 -9.25 7.13
N TYR A 288 21.73 -10.50 7.19
CA TYR A 288 21.74 -11.41 6.05
C TYR A 288 20.35 -12.03 5.81
N THR A 289 19.96 -12.11 4.55
CA THR A 289 18.58 -12.49 4.17
C THR A 289 18.38 -14.00 4.03
N SER A 290 19.25 -14.67 3.32
CA SER A 290 19.28 -16.13 3.19
C SER A 290 20.53 -16.53 2.40
N PRO A 291 21.07 -17.76 2.62
CA PRO A 291 22.23 -18.22 1.87
C PRO A 291 21.87 -18.30 0.37
N SER A 292 22.65 -17.60 -0.45
CA SER A 292 22.61 -17.74 -1.89
C SER A 292 23.02 -19.20 -2.25
N PRO A 293 22.46 -19.79 -3.33
CA PRO A 293 22.96 -21.06 -3.83
C PRO A 293 24.47 -21.06 -4.11
N ARG A 294 25.07 -19.89 -4.34
CA ARG A 294 26.52 -19.72 -4.50
C ARG A 294 27.31 -19.83 -3.18
N ASP A 295 26.66 -19.58 -2.04
CA ASP A 295 27.30 -19.63 -0.72
C ASP A 295 27.39 -21.07 -0.17
N ARG A 296 26.79 -22.06 -0.83
CA ARG A 296 26.89 -23.49 -0.51
C ARG A 296 28.08 -24.20 -1.15
N SER A 297 28.92 -23.47 -1.86
CA SER A 297 30.09 -24.01 -2.60
C SER A 297 31.44 -23.66 -1.92
N ILE A 298 31.42 -23.42 -0.60
CA ILE A 298 32.65 -23.30 0.20
C ILE A 298 32.66 -24.39 1.25
#